data_5ad1ba8a85a96b3ad87ce40cd8872bd2
#
_entry.id   5ad1ba8a85a96b3ad87ce40cd8872bd2
#
_cell.length_a   1.000
_cell.length_b   1.000
_cell.length_c   1.000
_cell.angle_alpha   90.00
_cell.angle_beta   90.00
_cell.angle_gamma   90.00
#
_symmetry.space_group_name_H-M   'P 1'
#
loop_
_entity.id
_entity.type
_entity.pdbx_description
1 polymer ?
#
loop_
_entity_poly.entity_id
_entity_poly.type
_entity_poly.pdbx_seq_one_letter_code
_entity_poly.pdbx_strand_id
1 'polypeptide(L)'
;VYYIRGAFKGTFGKVLAAIFAVLIIFALGFMGNAVQSNSIAASWNTAFGIPKIAMGIFVAVVSLFVFTGGMKRIAKVTELIVPIMAAFYIVGSLIVIFANVTAIPAAFHDIIVGAFKPAAVAGGAMGATLKLAVQKGVARGLFSNEAGMGSTPHAHATADVKHPGDQG
;
A
#
# COMPACT_ATOMS: atom_id res chain seq x y z
N VAL A 1 -3.59 3.11 20.19
CA VAL A 1 -3.35 3.93 21.38
C VAL A 1 -4.25 3.48 22.53
N TYR A 2 -5.58 3.45 22.36
CA TYR A 2 -6.52 3.07 23.41
C TYR A 2 -6.36 1.62 23.86
N TYR A 3 -6.16 0.68 22.95
CA TYR A 3 -5.89 -0.73 23.28
C TYR A 3 -4.63 -0.91 24.14
N ILE A 4 -3.56 -0.19 23.79
CA ILE A 4 -2.30 -0.23 24.58
C ILE A 4 -2.54 0.30 25.99
N ARG A 5 -3.29 1.39 26.15
CA ARG A 5 -3.63 1.94 27.47
C ARG A 5 -4.59 1.06 28.28
N GLY A 6 -5.43 0.29 27.58
CA GLY A 6 -6.33 -0.68 28.19
C GLY A 6 -5.60 -1.94 28.66
N ALA A 7 -4.66 -2.44 27.86
CA ALA A 7 -3.86 -3.61 28.18
C ALA A 7 -2.79 -3.35 29.24
N PHE A 8 -2.10 -2.21 29.17
CA PHE A 8 -1.04 -1.81 30.08
C PHE A 8 -1.49 -0.62 30.94
N LYS A 9 -1.81 -0.89 32.20
CA LYS A 9 -2.25 0.14 33.15
C LYS A 9 -1.06 0.97 33.65
N GLY A 10 -1.33 2.22 34.06
CA GLY A 10 -0.34 3.10 34.67
C GLY A 10 0.49 3.92 33.67
N THR A 11 1.62 4.44 34.15
CA THR A 11 2.49 5.33 33.36
C THR A 11 3.15 4.62 32.18
N PHE A 12 3.49 3.36 32.34
CA PHE A 12 4.09 2.55 31.27
C PHE A 12 3.18 2.45 30.04
N GLY A 13 1.89 2.14 30.23
CA GLY A 13 0.92 2.08 29.13
C GLY A 13 0.72 3.43 28.43
N LYS A 14 0.78 4.54 29.19
CA LYS A 14 0.70 5.89 28.60
C LYS A 14 1.90 6.21 27.72
N VAL A 15 3.10 5.94 28.21
CA VAL A 15 4.35 6.18 27.46
C VAL A 15 4.41 5.30 26.20
N LEU A 16 4.13 4.02 26.35
CA LEU A 16 4.10 3.09 25.21
C LEU A 16 3.08 3.50 24.13
N ALA A 17 1.89 3.93 24.55
CA ALA A 17 0.87 4.43 23.65
C ALA A 17 1.29 5.73 22.94
N ALA A 18 2.00 6.62 23.62
CA ALA A 18 2.52 7.84 23.01
C ALA A 18 3.63 7.54 21.98
N ILE A 19 4.57 6.67 22.33
CA ILE A 19 5.61 6.21 21.40
C ILE A 19 4.97 5.58 20.15
N PHE A 20 4.02 4.68 20.34
CA PHE A 20 3.29 4.07 19.23
C PHE A 20 2.59 5.11 18.34
N ALA A 21 1.93 6.10 18.93
CA ALA A 21 1.26 7.16 18.19
C ALA A 21 2.23 7.97 17.32
N VAL A 22 3.39 8.31 17.86
CA VAL A 22 4.44 9.02 17.11
C VAL A 22 4.98 8.16 15.98
N LEU A 23 5.31 6.89 16.26
CA LEU A 23 5.84 5.98 15.25
C LEU A 23 4.86 5.73 14.11
N ILE A 24 3.56 5.57 14.38
CA ILE A 24 2.57 5.35 13.32
C ILE A 24 2.33 6.60 12.47
N ILE A 25 2.43 7.79 13.05
CA ILE A 25 2.39 9.04 12.29
C ILE A 25 3.57 9.11 11.32
N PHE A 26 4.78 8.80 11.76
CA PHE A 26 5.94 8.76 10.88
C PHE A 26 5.85 7.66 9.81
N ALA A 27 5.42 6.48 10.19
CA ALA A 27 5.33 5.34 9.26
C ALA A 27 4.29 5.56 8.18
N LEU A 28 3.07 5.93 8.53
CA LEU A 28 1.96 6.07 7.58
C LEU A 28 1.83 7.49 7.05
N GLY A 29 1.90 8.48 7.92
CA GLY A 29 1.71 9.89 7.57
C GLY A 29 2.85 10.45 6.75
N PHE A 30 4.08 9.98 6.95
CA PHE A 30 5.26 10.49 6.25
C PHE A 30 5.81 9.49 5.23
N MET A 31 6.31 8.35 5.68
CA MET A 31 6.97 7.39 4.80
C MET A 31 6.00 6.71 3.82
N GLY A 32 4.83 6.32 4.29
CA GLY A 32 3.79 5.71 3.46
C GLY A 32 3.34 6.64 2.32
N ASN A 33 3.03 7.88 2.65
CA ASN A 33 2.63 8.88 1.66
C ASN A 33 3.76 9.21 0.66
N ALA A 34 5.01 9.26 1.12
CA ALA A 34 6.16 9.50 0.23
C ALA A 34 6.32 8.38 -0.80
N VAL A 35 6.17 7.12 -0.41
CA VAL A 35 6.24 5.98 -1.33
C VAL A 35 5.10 6.00 -2.34
N GLN A 36 3.88 6.27 -1.89
CA GLN A 36 2.71 6.29 -2.76
C GLN A 36 2.74 7.45 -3.75
N SER A 37 3.02 8.66 -3.31
CA SER A 37 3.13 9.82 -4.19
C SER A 37 4.27 9.69 -5.20
N ASN A 38 5.41 9.12 -4.81
CA ASN A 38 6.50 8.81 -5.72
C ASN A 38 6.10 7.77 -6.78
N SER A 39 5.35 6.74 -6.39
CA SER A 39 4.86 5.70 -7.32
C SER A 39 3.88 6.29 -8.34
N ILE A 40 2.96 7.14 -7.91
CA ILE A 40 2.03 7.87 -8.80
C ILE A 40 2.83 8.73 -9.78
N ALA A 41 3.73 9.57 -9.27
CA ALA A 41 4.53 10.46 -10.10
C ALA A 41 5.42 9.69 -11.10
N ALA A 42 6.00 8.57 -10.69
CA ALA A 42 6.81 7.72 -11.56
C ALA A 42 5.96 7.07 -12.67
N SER A 43 4.78 6.57 -12.34
CA SER A 43 3.87 5.95 -13.31
C SER A 43 3.42 6.95 -14.38
N TRP A 44 3.03 8.16 -13.98
CA TRP A 44 2.64 9.22 -14.92
C TRP A 44 3.81 9.72 -15.76
N ASN A 45 4.99 9.82 -15.18
CA ASN A 45 6.19 10.16 -15.94
C ASN A 45 6.52 9.11 -16.99
N THR A 46 6.42 7.83 -16.65
CA THR A 46 6.69 6.72 -17.59
C THR A 46 5.62 6.63 -18.70
N ALA A 47 4.35 6.84 -18.36
CA ALA A 47 3.25 6.69 -19.33
C ALA A 47 3.08 7.91 -20.24
N PHE A 48 3.26 9.13 -19.70
CA PHE A 48 2.90 10.36 -20.39
C PHE A 48 4.04 11.38 -20.48
N GLY A 49 5.22 11.09 -19.92
CA GLY A 49 6.34 12.03 -19.90
C GLY A 49 6.16 13.22 -18.95
N ILE A 50 5.14 13.22 -18.09
CA ILE A 50 4.86 14.32 -17.17
C ILE A 50 5.97 14.43 -16.12
N PRO A 51 6.55 15.61 -15.87
CA PRO A 51 7.57 15.79 -14.84
C PRO A 51 7.05 15.35 -13.45
N LYS A 52 7.85 14.59 -12.72
CA LYS A 52 7.49 14.05 -11.39
C LYS A 52 7.08 15.14 -10.40
N ILE A 53 7.73 16.31 -10.48
CA ILE A 53 7.42 17.48 -9.63
C ILE A 53 6.02 18.00 -9.91
N ALA A 54 5.63 18.14 -11.18
CA ALA A 54 4.29 18.60 -11.56
C ALA A 54 3.21 17.65 -11.04
N MET A 55 3.43 16.34 -11.19
CA MET A 55 2.51 15.35 -10.67
C MET A 55 2.48 15.33 -9.14
N GLY A 56 3.63 15.52 -8.49
CA GLY A 56 3.70 15.65 -7.03
C GLY A 56 2.91 16.83 -6.50
N ILE A 57 3.01 18.00 -7.14
CA ILE A 57 2.22 19.19 -6.79
C ILE A 57 0.73 18.92 -6.99
N PHE A 58 0.35 18.31 -8.11
CA PHE A 58 -1.05 17.95 -8.36
C PHE A 58 -1.63 17.04 -7.28
N VAL A 59 -0.93 15.96 -6.93
CA VAL A 59 -1.34 15.04 -5.87
C VAL A 59 -1.42 15.76 -4.52
N ALA A 60 -0.48 16.64 -4.21
CA ALA A 60 -0.49 17.40 -2.96
C ALA A 60 -1.71 18.32 -2.86
N VAL A 61 -2.06 19.04 -3.93
CA VAL A 61 -3.23 19.93 -3.98
C VAL A 61 -4.53 19.15 -3.82
N VAL A 62 -4.68 18.02 -4.55
CA VAL A 62 -5.87 17.16 -4.44
C VAL A 62 -6.00 16.58 -3.04
N SER A 63 -4.90 16.08 -2.48
CA SER A 63 -4.88 15.53 -1.12
C SER A 63 -5.24 16.59 -0.08
N LEU A 64 -4.68 17.80 -0.19
CA LEU A 64 -4.98 18.91 0.70
C LEU A 64 -6.49 19.24 0.67
N PHE A 65 -7.06 19.32 -0.54
CA PHE A 65 -8.48 19.58 -0.71
C PHE A 65 -9.35 18.49 -0.08
N VAL A 66 -8.98 17.23 -0.19
CA VAL A 66 -9.72 16.12 0.43
C VAL A 66 -9.58 16.16 1.96
N PHE A 67 -8.36 16.35 2.46
CA PHE A 67 -8.08 16.33 3.91
C PHE A 67 -8.72 17.49 4.67
N THR A 68 -8.84 18.67 4.08
CA THR A 68 -9.52 19.82 4.69
C THR A 68 -11.00 19.56 5.01
N GLY A 69 -11.61 18.58 4.35
CA GLY A 69 -12.99 18.16 4.64
C GLY A 69 -13.13 17.15 5.78
N GLY A 70 -12.03 16.74 6.42
CA GLY A 70 -12.01 15.80 7.55
C GLY A 70 -12.39 14.37 7.17
N MET A 71 -12.54 13.53 8.19
CA MET A 71 -12.75 12.07 8.04
C MET A 71 -13.95 11.71 7.17
N LYS A 72 -15.07 12.43 7.29
CA LYS A 72 -16.27 12.16 6.49
C LYS A 72 -16.05 12.39 5.00
N ARG A 73 -15.29 13.42 4.62
CA ARG A 73 -14.96 13.68 3.23
C ARG A 73 -13.97 12.65 2.68
N ILE A 74 -12.96 12.29 3.46
CA ILE A 74 -11.99 11.25 3.11
C ILE A 74 -12.73 9.94 2.81
N ALA A 75 -13.61 9.50 3.72
CA ALA A 75 -14.40 8.28 3.55
C ALA A 75 -15.24 8.32 2.27
N LYS A 76 -16.00 9.41 2.04
CA LYS A 76 -16.87 9.55 0.87
C LYS A 76 -16.08 9.57 -0.46
N VAL A 77 -14.95 10.25 -0.49
CA VAL A 77 -14.10 10.31 -1.69
C VAL A 77 -13.47 8.93 -1.98
N THR A 78 -13.01 8.25 -0.93
CA THR A 78 -12.42 6.91 -1.06
C THR A 78 -13.48 5.89 -1.51
N GLU A 79 -14.67 5.91 -0.92
CA GLU A 79 -15.79 5.05 -1.28
C GLU A 79 -16.18 5.18 -2.77
N LEU A 80 -16.07 6.38 -3.32
CA LEU A 80 -16.36 6.61 -4.74
C LEU A 80 -15.20 6.21 -5.66
N ILE A 81 -13.98 6.57 -5.32
CA ILE A 81 -12.82 6.40 -6.21
C ILE A 81 -12.35 4.95 -6.25
N VAL A 82 -12.35 4.23 -5.12
CA VAL A 82 -11.79 2.88 -5.04
C VAL A 82 -12.50 1.88 -5.95
N PRO A 83 -13.84 1.81 -6.02
CA PRO A 83 -14.52 0.90 -6.95
C PRO A 83 -14.22 1.21 -8.43
N ILE A 84 -14.15 2.51 -8.78
CA ILE A 84 -13.82 2.94 -10.15
C ILE A 84 -12.41 2.51 -10.50
N MET A 85 -11.45 2.75 -9.61
CA MET A 85 -10.06 2.34 -9.78
C MET A 85 -9.94 0.82 -9.92
N ALA A 86 -10.64 0.05 -9.08
CA ALA A 86 -10.67 -1.41 -9.14
C ALA A 86 -11.26 -1.91 -10.46
N ALA A 87 -12.35 -1.30 -10.94
CA ALA A 87 -12.96 -1.65 -12.21
C ALA A 87 -12.00 -1.42 -13.39
N PHE A 88 -11.34 -0.27 -13.45
CA PHE A 88 -10.32 0.01 -14.47
C PHE A 88 -9.17 -0.99 -14.43
N TYR A 89 -8.69 -1.33 -13.24
CA TYR A 89 -7.62 -2.30 -13.08
C TYR A 89 -8.04 -3.70 -13.55
N ILE A 90 -9.21 -4.17 -13.14
CA ILE A 90 -9.73 -5.48 -13.51
C ILE A 90 -9.96 -5.56 -15.02
N VAL A 91 -10.63 -4.58 -15.61
CA VAL A 91 -10.89 -4.55 -17.05
C VAL A 91 -9.59 -4.49 -17.83
N GLY A 92 -8.67 -3.61 -17.46
CA GLY A 92 -7.36 -3.53 -18.09
C GLY A 92 -6.56 -4.83 -18.00
N SER A 93 -6.57 -5.47 -16.83
CA SER A 93 -5.91 -6.76 -16.63
C SER A 93 -6.53 -7.86 -17.49
N LEU A 94 -7.85 -7.92 -17.57
CA LEU A 94 -8.56 -8.89 -18.42
C LEU A 94 -8.23 -8.67 -19.90
N ILE A 95 -8.21 -7.43 -20.38
CA ILE A 95 -7.81 -7.12 -21.75
C ILE A 95 -6.41 -7.64 -22.05
N VAL A 96 -5.45 -7.39 -21.16
CA VAL A 96 -4.07 -7.88 -21.34
C VAL A 96 -4.02 -9.41 -21.34
N ILE A 97 -4.73 -10.07 -20.45
CA ILE A 97 -4.79 -11.53 -20.37
C ILE A 97 -5.38 -12.12 -21.65
N PHE A 98 -6.51 -11.61 -22.10
CA PHE A 98 -7.17 -12.11 -23.32
C PHE A 98 -6.36 -11.81 -24.60
N ALA A 99 -5.70 -10.66 -24.66
CA ALA A 99 -4.82 -10.32 -25.79
C ALA A 99 -3.58 -11.22 -25.86
N ASN A 100 -3.16 -11.79 -24.73
CA ASN A 100 -1.96 -12.64 -24.64
C ASN A 100 -2.27 -14.06 -24.13
N VAL A 101 -3.44 -14.60 -24.45
CA VAL A 101 -3.89 -15.91 -23.95
C VAL A 101 -2.90 -17.03 -24.26
N THR A 102 -2.23 -16.98 -25.40
CA THR A 102 -1.22 -17.97 -25.81
C THR A 102 0.07 -17.90 -24.98
N ALA A 103 0.36 -16.78 -24.33
CA ALA A 103 1.52 -16.62 -23.45
C ALA A 103 1.26 -17.13 -22.02
N ILE A 104 0.02 -17.42 -21.65
CA ILE A 104 -0.34 -17.84 -20.29
C ILE A 104 0.38 -19.13 -19.88
N PRO A 105 0.39 -20.23 -20.67
CA PRO A 105 1.10 -21.45 -20.28
C PRO A 105 2.60 -21.23 -20.07
N ALA A 106 3.23 -20.42 -20.95
CA ALA A 106 4.64 -20.08 -20.82
C ALA A 106 4.92 -19.26 -19.56
N ALA A 107 4.07 -18.29 -19.25
CA ALA A 107 4.20 -17.50 -18.02
C ALA A 107 4.10 -18.35 -16.74
N PHE A 108 3.14 -19.30 -16.69
CA PHE A 108 3.05 -20.25 -15.57
C PHE A 108 4.26 -21.17 -15.47
N HIS A 109 4.74 -21.67 -16.61
CA HIS A 109 5.96 -22.47 -16.67
C HIS A 109 7.15 -21.68 -16.09
N ASP A 110 7.34 -20.43 -16.51
CA ASP A 110 8.45 -19.59 -16.08
C ASP A 110 8.38 -19.26 -14.58
N ILE A 111 7.17 -19.02 -14.06
CA ILE A 111 6.95 -18.81 -12.60
C ILE A 111 7.37 -20.05 -11.81
N ILE A 112 6.87 -21.24 -12.22
CA ILE A 112 7.14 -22.50 -11.52
C ILE A 112 8.62 -22.85 -11.63
N VAL A 113 9.17 -22.83 -12.84
CA VAL A 113 10.59 -23.14 -13.07
C VAL A 113 11.51 -22.14 -12.36
N GLY A 114 11.16 -20.85 -12.38
CA GLY A 114 11.90 -19.81 -11.67
C GLY A 114 11.89 -19.98 -10.15
N ALA A 115 10.75 -20.44 -9.60
CA ALA A 115 10.63 -20.68 -8.17
C ALA A 115 11.49 -21.87 -7.67
N PHE A 116 11.65 -22.91 -8.52
CA PHE A 116 12.33 -24.15 -8.13
C PHE A 116 13.73 -24.33 -8.72
N LYS A 117 14.21 -23.41 -9.58
CA LYS A 117 15.57 -23.41 -10.11
C LYS A 117 16.44 -22.37 -9.40
N PRO A 118 17.27 -22.78 -8.41
CA PRO A 118 18.23 -21.88 -7.77
C PRO A 118 19.22 -21.25 -8.75
N ALA A 119 19.50 -21.93 -9.87
CA ALA A 119 20.37 -21.43 -10.92
C ALA A 119 19.79 -20.21 -11.68
N ALA A 120 18.47 -20.06 -11.76
CA ALA A 120 17.86 -18.85 -12.32
C ALA A 120 18.08 -17.62 -11.40
N VAL A 121 18.14 -17.86 -10.10
CA VAL A 121 18.49 -16.86 -9.09
C VAL A 121 20.01 -16.57 -9.11
N ALA A 122 20.84 -17.57 -9.42
CA ALA A 122 22.28 -17.44 -9.51
C ALA A 122 22.75 -16.94 -10.90
N GLY A 123 21.98 -17.15 -11.95
CA GLY A 123 22.31 -16.73 -13.33
C GLY A 123 21.91 -15.30 -13.67
N GLY A 124 20.99 -14.70 -12.93
CA GLY A 124 20.65 -13.29 -13.07
C GLY A 124 21.65 -12.42 -12.35
N ALA A 125 22.67 -11.92 -13.06
CA ALA A 125 23.69 -10.94 -12.63
C ALA A 125 23.84 -10.80 -11.10
N MET A 126 24.36 -11.83 -10.57
CA MET A 126 25.09 -12.07 -9.35
C MET A 126 25.15 -10.95 -8.31
N GLY A 127 24.49 -11.16 -7.19
CA GLY A 127 24.67 -10.40 -5.95
C GLY A 127 23.86 -9.12 -5.85
N ALA A 128 23.93 -8.21 -6.80
CA ALA A 128 23.20 -6.93 -6.75
C ALA A 128 21.71 -7.11 -7.02
N THR A 129 21.34 -7.96 -7.96
CA THR A 129 19.94 -8.24 -8.32
C THR A 129 19.23 -9.09 -7.27
N LEU A 130 19.89 -10.06 -6.67
CA LEU A 130 19.31 -10.86 -5.58
C LEU A 130 19.09 -10.00 -4.35
N LYS A 131 20.07 -9.20 -3.94
CA LYS A 131 19.94 -8.24 -2.85
C LYS A 131 18.80 -7.27 -3.11
N LEU A 132 18.73 -6.72 -4.32
CA LEU A 132 17.69 -5.78 -4.71
C LEU A 132 16.32 -6.44 -4.76
N ALA A 133 16.18 -7.66 -5.30
CA ALA A 133 14.95 -8.42 -5.35
C ALA A 133 14.43 -8.75 -3.95
N VAL A 134 15.29 -9.24 -3.06
CA VAL A 134 14.96 -9.50 -1.65
C VAL A 134 14.57 -8.19 -0.96
N GLN A 135 15.38 -7.16 -1.08
CA GLN A 135 15.11 -5.87 -0.44
C GLN A 135 13.79 -5.26 -0.92
N LYS A 136 13.54 -5.25 -2.23
CA LYS A 136 12.31 -4.70 -2.81
C LYS A 136 11.10 -5.61 -2.57
N GLY A 137 11.27 -6.91 -2.66
CA GLY A 137 10.21 -7.89 -2.41
C GLY A 137 9.77 -7.88 -0.95
N VAL A 138 10.69 -7.95 -0.01
CA VAL A 138 10.39 -7.88 1.43
C VAL A 138 9.80 -6.52 1.79
N ALA A 139 10.38 -5.42 1.32
CA ALA A 139 9.86 -4.07 1.57
C ALA A 139 8.43 -3.90 1.03
N ARG A 140 8.14 -4.41 -0.18
CA ARG A 140 6.80 -4.36 -0.78
C ARG A 140 5.82 -5.28 -0.07
N GLY A 141 6.22 -6.49 0.28
CA GLY A 141 5.41 -7.44 1.03
C GLY A 141 5.00 -6.90 2.40
N LEU A 142 5.94 -6.36 3.15
CA LEU A 142 5.67 -5.74 4.45
C LEU A 142 4.81 -4.47 4.33
N PHE A 143 5.01 -3.68 3.28
CA PHE A 143 4.28 -2.44 3.09
C PHE A 143 2.83 -2.65 2.61
N SER A 144 2.58 -3.67 1.78
CA SER A 144 1.24 -3.93 1.24
C SER A 144 0.34 -4.66 2.23
N ASN A 145 0.92 -5.30 3.24
CA ASN A 145 0.17 -6.04 4.25
C ASN A 145 0.23 -5.30 5.60
N GLU A 146 -0.89 -4.78 6.03
CA GLU A 146 -1.01 -4.11 7.33
C GLU A 146 -0.98 -5.04 8.54
N ALA A 147 -0.84 -6.34 8.35
CA ALA A 147 -0.95 -7.35 9.39
C ALA A 147 -0.16 -6.98 10.65
N GLY A 148 -0.84 -6.43 11.64
CA GLY A 148 -0.29 -6.10 12.93
C GLY A 148 0.35 -4.71 13.09
N MET A 149 0.37 -3.83 12.08
CA MET A 149 0.85 -2.45 12.26
C MET A 149 -0.08 -1.58 13.11
N GLY A 150 -1.37 -1.96 13.23
CA GLY A 150 -2.31 -1.27 14.11
C GLY A 150 -2.93 0.00 13.51
N SER A 151 -2.88 0.21 12.21
CA SER A 151 -3.59 1.30 11.53
C SER A 151 -5.04 0.95 11.25
N THR A 152 -5.34 -0.29 10.91
CA THR A 152 -6.71 -0.80 10.68
C THR A 152 -7.68 -0.46 11.82
N PRO A 153 -7.34 -0.61 13.12
CA PRO A 153 -8.22 -0.19 14.21
C PRO A 153 -8.58 1.30 14.23
N HIS A 154 -7.77 2.17 13.62
CA HIS A 154 -8.09 3.59 13.53
C HIS A 154 -9.21 3.85 12.51
N ALA A 155 -9.19 3.13 11.38
CA ALA A 155 -10.26 3.22 10.38
C ALA A 155 -11.57 2.62 10.92
N HIS A 156 -11.47 1.44 11.54
CA HIS A 156 -12.62 0.74 12.11
C HIS A 156 -13.27 1.49 13.28
N ALA A 157 -12.51 2.30 14.01
CA ALA A 157 -13.03 3.12 15.12
C ALA A 157 -14.08 4.17 14.68
N THR A 158 -14.18 4.46 13.39
CA THR A 158 -15.17 5.40 12.83
C THR A 158 -16.43 4.71 12.29
N ALA A 159 -16.48 3.38 12.31
CA ALA A 159 -17.62 2.62 11.82
C ALA A 159 -18.81 2.75 12.79
N ASP A 160 -19.98 2.99 12.24
CA ASP A 160 -21.26 3.02 12.97
C ASP A 160 -21.95 1.66 12.79
N VAL A 161 -21.68 0.75 13.72
CA VAL A 161 -22.18 -0.63 13.70
C VAL A 161 -22.87 -0.97 15.01
N LYS A 162 -23.86 -1.86 14.94
CA LYS A 162 -24.64 -2.27 16.13
C LYS A 162 -23.81 -3.09 17.11
N HIS A 163 -22.89 -3.89 16.60
CA HIS A 163 -22.01 -4.73 17.42
C HIS A 163 -20.58 -4.66 16.91
N PRO A 164 -19.58 -4.54 17.81
CA PRO A 164 -18.17 -4.46 17.39
C PRO A 164 -17.70 -5.61 16.52
N GLY A 165 -18.27 -6.81 16.70
CA GLY A 165 -17.97 -7.98 15.89
C GLY A 165 -18.43 -7.89 14.43
N ASP A 166 -19.36 -6.99 14.10
CA ASP A 166 -19.81 -6.77 12.73
C ASP A 166 -18.73 -6.07 11.88
N GLN A 167 -17.81 -5.38 12.56
CA GLN A 167 -16.69 -4.66 11.94
C GLN A 167 -15.38 -5.45 12.00
N GLY A 168 -15.24 -6.42 12.86
CA GLY A 168 -14.06 -7.29 13.03
C GLY A 168 -14.13 -8.47 12.08
#